data_6f2bce29cf9072712f456f227e6c158b
#
_entry.id   6f2bce29cf9072712f456f227e6c158b
#
_cell.length_a   1.000
_cell.length_b   1.000
_cell.length_c   1.000
_cell.angle_alpha   90.00
_cell.angle_beta   90.00
_cell.angle_gamma   90.00
#
_symmetry.space_group_name_H-M   'P 1'
#
loop_
_entity.id
_entity.type
_entity.pdbx_description
1 polymer ?
#
loop_
_entity_poly.entity_id
_entity_poly.type
_entity_poly.pdbx_seq_one_letter_code
_entity_poly.pdbx_strand_id
1 'polypeptide(L)'
;MSDKNFNRREFLMAAGGIPIVGNSLLRADSLVAQAGAVGMSAGAARVDVTPDKPRVCASGRKPDPPTVYHPIHARCLTLHDGQKRLVFVTYDFNCLDVATPILRERVERELGIPPSQLILLATHNHQSPIQIVPDNFDYGRWLAEKIFGLIKDAIAREEGTVSIHFGFGQGRFIIASGSAHADYEIQVLKVMKGDKPIAVLFNHPTHPLSGPAGYGPSHPGYAMDELEQKLPGALALYADGCGGNQFCIPPPGVTDPLAACKQRGHDLAEAVSEVLNHPMEEITGQITSQLKVVDLPLAEPLPYNRALELARGIPLDIGFVPFPDPRRPSNWIRALIRHYKEGIPFPTKSSDYTCTDDAYLVPKLSTPRKYECRYEEVVAAKIGRLNLIAIQGEPCAPIGARIKDVLRQKSPTMVFGYFAEHNLYIPTREIVRQDAYQSQVIRIQYASPVGWAPEVEDEMVKAVLALYGEEIWERRRART
;
A
#
# COMPACT_ATOMS: atom_id res chain seq x y z
N MET A 1 -44.87 -5.72 44.70
CA MET A 1 -45.66 -6.97 44.52
C MET A 1 -45.20 -7.57 43.22
N SER A 2 -44.52 -8.62 43.11
CA SER A 2 -44.07 -9.78 43.87
C SER A 2 -43.15 -10.55 42.94
N ASP A 3 -41.96 -10.82 43.48
CA ASP A 3 -40.97 -11.74 42.91
C ASP A 3 -41.53 -13.09 42.49
N LYS A 4 -40.95 -13.75 41.51
CA LYS A 4 -40.67 -15.18 41.54
C LYS A 4 -39.44 -15.52 40.71
N ASN A 5 -38.35 -15.77 41.42
CA ASN A 5 -37.20 -16.60 41.04
C ASN A 5 -37.66 -18.00 40.62
N PHE A 6 -37.07 -18.54 39.54
CA PHE A 6 -37.03 -19.97 39.29
C PHE A 6 -35.61 -20.49 39.25
N ASN A 7 -35.38 -21.44 40.20
CA ASN A 7 -34.11 -22.00 40.59
C ASN A 7 -33.78 -23.24 39.71
N ARG A 8 -32.53 -23.34 39.34
CA ARG A 8 -31.92 -24.51 38.70
C ARG A 8 -31.78 -25.65 39.75
N ARG A 9 -32.65 -26.64 39.76
CA ARG A 9 -32.45 -28.01 40.28
C ARG A 9 -33.79 -28.66 40.34
N GLU A 10 -34.02 -29.55 39.39
CA GLU A 10 -34.94 -30.71 39.50
C GLU A 10 -35.27 -31.24 38.10
N PHE A 11 -34.42 -32.11 37.61
CA PHE A 11 -34.84 -33.19 36.73
C PHE A 11 -33.73 -34.26 36.68
N LEU A 12 -33.68 -35.03 37.74
CA LEU A 12 -33.05 -36.35 37.76
C LEU A 12 -34.00 -37.30 38.55
N MET A 13 -34.22 -38.43 37.95
CA MET A 13 -34.86 -39.63 38.51
C MET A 13 -36.16 -40.04 37.79
N ALA A 14 -36.00 -40.96 36.87
CA ALA A 14 -36.78 -42.21 36.85
C ALA A 14 -36.08 -43.26 36.02
N ALA A 15 -35.75 -44.30 36.68
CA ALA A 15 -35.02 -45.50 36.26
C ALA A 15 -35.88 -46.53 35.51
N GLY A 16 -35.21 -47.42 34.81
CA GLY A 16 -35.83 -48.74 34.49
C GLY A 16 -35.25 -49.47 33.30
N GLY A 17 -34.37 -50.44 33.56
CA GLY A 17 -34.38 -51.69 32.80
C GLY A 17 -33.27 -51.98 31.78
N ILE A 18 -32.30 -52.79 32.21
CA ILE A 18 -31.29 -53.49 31.37
C ILE A 18 -31.95 -54.70 30.70
N PRO A 19 -31.54 -55.18 29.48
CA PRO A 19 -30.53 -56.23 29.44
C PRO A 19 -29.41 -56.10 28.44
N ILE A 20 -28.26 -56.64 28.87
CA ILE A 20 -27.02 -56.88 28.13
C ILE A 20 -27.18 -57.96 27.11
N VAL A 21 -26.80 -57.75 25.84
CA VAL A 21 -26.34 -58.83 24.93
C VAL A 21 -25.35 -58.22 23.89
N GLY A 22 -24.18 -58.86 23.85
CA GLY A 22 -23.44 -59.09 22.61
C GLY A 22 -22.44 -58.03 22.13
N ASN A 23 -21.15 -58.32 22.39
CA ASN A 23 -19.98 -57.77 21.71
C ASN A 23 -20.11 -57.77 20.18
N SER A 24 -19.96 -56.62 19.56
CA SER A 24 -19.39 -56.47 18.24
C SER A 24 -18.58 -55.18 18.21
N LEU A 25 -17.27 -55.33 18.27
CA LEU A 25 -16.29 -54.28 17.98
C LEU A 25 -16.45 -53.88 16.51
N LEU A 26 -17.29 -52.89 16.24
CA LEU A 26 -17.22 -52.13 15.01
C LEU A 26 -16.32 -50.89 15.30
N ARG A 27 -15.11 -50.97 14.75
CA ARG A 27 -14.24 -49.80 14.58
C ARG A 27 -15.04 -48.70 13.90
N ALA A 28 -15.39 -47.68 14.62
CA ALA A 28 -15.73 -46.39 14.03
C ALA A 28 -14.44 -45.81 13.45
N ASP A 29 -14.13 -46.22 12.23
CA ASP A 29 -13.19 -45.41 11.41
C ASP A 29 -13.80 -44.02 11.28
N SER A 30 -13.16 -43.09 11.94
CA SER A 30 -13.45 -41.68 11.78
C SER A 30 -13.22 -41.31 10.29
N LEU A 31 -14.32 -41.29 9.56
CA LEU A 31 -14.41 -40.51 8.32
C LEU A 31 -14.30 -39.03 8.70
N VAL A 32 -13.10 -38.58 9.09
CA VAL A 32 -12.67 -37.21 8.86
C VAL A 32 -12.63 -37.12 7.34
N ALA A 33 -13.68 -36.59 6.75
CA ALA A 33 -13.66 -36.15 5.39
C ALA A 33 -12.45 -35.20 5.30
N GLN A 34 -11.35 -35.69 4.72
CA GLN A 34 -10.32 -34.80 4.16
C GLN A 34 -11.09 -33.96 3.13
N ALA A 35 -11.51 -32.77 3.56
CA ALA A 35 -11.77 -31.69 2.62
C ALA A 35 -10.49 -31.58 1.81
N GLY A 36 -10.49 -32.11 0.59
CA GLY A 36 -9.35 -32.05 -0.30
C GLY A 36 -8.91 -30.60 -0.30
N ALA A 37 -7.63 -30.37 0.00
CA ALA A 37 -7.08 -29.04 -0.02
C ALA A 37 -7.38 -28.46 -1.40
N VAL A 38 -8.31 -27.49 -1.46
CA VAL A 38 -8.59 -26.77 -2.69
C VAL A 38 -7.29 -26.04 -3.02
N GLY A 39 -6.65 -26.44 -4.11
CA GLY A 39 -5.38 -25.85 -4.50
C GLY A 39 -5.56 -24.37 -4.79
N MET A 40 -4.53 -23.57 -4.49
CA MET A 40 -4.51 -22.16 -4.84
C MET A 40 -4.69 -21.99 -6.35
N SER A 41 -5.55 -21.06 -6.79
CA SER A 41 -5.64 -20.62 -8.19
C SER A 41 -5.10 -19.20 -8.34
N ALA A 42 -4.63 -18.86 -9.54
CA ALA A 42 -4.10 -17.55 -9.85
C ALA A 42 -4.43 -17.14 -11.28
N GLY A 43 -4.64 -15.84 -11.47
CA GLY A 43 -4.81 -15.23 -12.78
C GLY A 43 -4.08 -13.89 -12.85
N ALA A 44 -3.59 -13.55 -14.03
CA ALA A 44 -2.85 -12.31 -14.24
C ALA A 44 -3.28 -11.62 -15.53
N ALA A 45 -3.33 -10.30 -15.51
CA ALA A 45 -3.68 -9.45 -16.65
C ALA A 45 -3.00 -8.09 -16.56
N ARG A 46 -2.83 -7.41 -17.70
CA ARG A 46 -2.41 -6.00 -17.76
C ARG A 46 -3.28 -5.22 -18.72
N VAL A 47 -3.34 -3.90 -18.53
CA VAL A 47 -4.03 -2.95 -19.41
C VAL A 47 -3.19 -1.69 -19.58
N ASP A 48 -3.16 -1.18 -20.81
CA ASP A 48 -2.57 0.13 -21.12
C ASP A 48 -3.48 1.23 -20.58
N VAL A 49 -2.88 2.14 -19.80
CA VAL A 49 -3.55 3.28 -19.19
C VAL A 49 -2.86 4.59 -19.55
N THR A 50 -2.08 4.59 -20.63
CA THR A 50 -1.40 5.78 -21.14
C THR A 50 -2.41 6.85 -21.54
N PRO A 51 -2.26 8.13 -21.08
CA PRO A 51 -3.18 9.19 -21.45
C PRO A 51 -3.06 9.56 -22.94
N ASP A 52 -4.21 9.80 -23.56
CA ASP A 52 -4.34 10.21 -24.97
C ASP A 52 -4.23 11.72 -25.21
N LYS A 53 -4.24 12.52 -24.13
CA LYS A 53 -4.16 13.99 -24.17
C LYS A 53 -3.27 14.54 -23.07
N PRO A 54 -2.87 15.84 -23.18
CA PRO A 54 -2.06 16.49 -22.16
C PRO A 54 -2.71 16.43 -20.78
N ARG A 55 -1.97 15.91 -19.78
CA ARG A 55 -2.39 15.78 -18.38
C ARG A 55 -1.30 16.31 -17.44
N VAL A 56 -1.67 16.90 -16.34
CA VAL A 56 -0.72 17.29 -15.29
C VAL A 56 -0.19 16.02 -14.61
N CYS A 57 1.13 15.84 -14.66
CA CYS A 57 1.82 14.74 -13.99
C CYS A 57 2.10 15.05 -12.52
N ALA A 58 2.41 14.01 -11.72
CA ALA A 58 2.86 14.17 -10.35
C ALA A 58 4.12 15.03 -10.22
N SER A 59 4.98 15.05 -11.23
CA SER A 59 6.12 15.98 -11.34
C SER A 59 5.74 17.47 -11.49
N GLY A 60 4.45 17.82 -11.59
CA GLY A 60 3.96 19.17 -11.90
C GLY A 60 4.04 19.55 -13.38
N ARG A 61 4.61 18.70 -14.23
CA ARG A 61 4.72 18.94 -15.68
C ARG A 61 3.43 18.53 -16.39
N LYS A 62 3.11 19.24 -17.49
CA LYS A 62 2.00 18.89 -18.40
C LYS A 62 2.60 18.76 -19.81
N PRO A 63 2.91 17.53 -20.27
CA PRO A 63 3.43 17.34 -21.62
C PRO A 63 2.39 17.77 -22.67
N ASP A 64 2.71 18.76 -23.50
CA ASP A 64 1.87 19.28 -24.57
C ASP A 64 2.74 19.59 -25.81
N PRO A 65 2.65 18.82 -26.90
CA PRO A 65 1.82 17.62 -27.08
C PRO A 65 2.20 16.47 -26.14
N PRO A 66 1.30 15.50 -25.90
CA PRO A 66 1.62 14.37 -25.04
C PRO A 66 2.74 13.54 -25.71
N THR A 67 3.89 13.49 -25.02
CA THR A 67 5.03 12.68 -25.44
C THR A 67 5.02 11.40 -24.63
N VAL A 68 4.99 10.25 -25.29
CA VAL A 68 5.03 8.93 -24.66
C VAL A 68 6.39 8.29 -24.99
N TYR A 69 7.22 8.10 -23.98
CA TYR A 69 8.50 7.40 -24.12
C TYR A 69 8.34 5.89 -24.04
N HIS A 70 7.34 5.50 -23.25
CA HIS A 70 6.94 4.12 -23.04
C HIS A 70 5.49 4.10 -22.51
N PRO A 71 4.63 3.17 -22.96
CA PRO A 71 3.31 3.04 -22.38
C PRO A 71 3.34 2.81 -20.86
N ILE A 72 2.37 3.39 -20.14
CA ILE A 72 2.16 3.12 -18.72
C ILE A 72 1.00 2.15 -18.54
N HIS A 73 1.13 1.26 -17.57
CA HIS A 73 0.20 0.16 -17.39
C HIS A 73 -0.38 0.08 -15.98
N ALA A 74 -1.55 -0.52 -15.86
CA ALA A 74 -1.99 -1.19 -14.65
C ALA A 74 -1.90 -2.71 -14.86
N ARG A 75 -1.48 -3.44 -13.81
CA ARG A 75 -1.30 -4.89 -13.81
C ARG A 75 -2.05 -5.50 -12.65
N CYS A 76 -2.63 -6.65 -12.83
CA CYS A 76 -3.40 -7.35 -11.80
C CYS A 76 -2.93 -8.79 -11.67
N LEU A 77 -2.73 -9.23 -10.43
CA LEU A 77 -2.54 -10.62 -10.02
C LEU A 77 -3.66 -10.99 -9.04
N THR A 78 -4.39 -12.05 -9.31
CA THR A 78 -5.35 -12.63 -8.36
C THR A 78 -4.83 -13.95 -7.83
N LEU A 79 -5.02 -14.17 -6.52
CA LEU A 79 -4.76 -15.42 -5.82
C LEU A 79 -6.02 -15.83 -5.08
N HIS A 80 -6.50 -17.06 -5.28
CA HIS A 80 -7.76 -17.55 -4.69
C HIS A 80 -7.58 -18.96 -4.11
N ASP A 81 -7.89 -19.11 -2.83
CA ASP A 81 -7.72 -20.37 -2.08
C ASP A 81 -8.99 -21.26 -2.04
N GLY A 82 -9.98 -20.94 -2.89
CA GLY A 82 -11.28 -21.60 -2.91
C GLY A 82 -12.32 -20.94 -2.00
N GLN A 83 -11.91 -20.06 -1.08
CA GLN A 83 -12.79 -19.32 -0.17
C GLN A 83 -12.59 -17.81 -0.28
N LYS A 84 -11.35 -17.35 -0.26
CA LYS A 84 -10.97 -15.95 -0.31
C LYS A 84 -10.06 -15.66 -1.49
N ARG A 85 -10.15 -14.43 -1.97
CA ARG A 85 -9.31 -13.94 -3.08
C ARG A 85 -8.52 -12.72 -2.62
N LEU A 86 -7.20 -12.72 -2.83
CA LEU A 86 -6.38 -11.52 -2.80
C LEU A 86 -6.24 -11.01 -4.23
N VAL A 87 -6.45 -9.72 -4.41
CA VAL A 87 -6.31 -9.02 -5.69
C VAL A 87 -5.23 -7.97 -5.53
N PHE A 88 -4.07 -8.20 -6.14
CA PHE A 88 -3.00 -7.23 -6.23
C PHE A 88 -3.17 -6.46 -7.53
N VAL A 89 -3.27 -5.15 -7.42
CA VAL A 89 -3.23 -4.25 -8.58
C VAL A 89 -2.04 -3.34 -8.44
N THR A 90 -1.07 -3.45 -9.34
CA THR A 90 0.04 -2.49 -9.43
C THR A 90 -0.21 -1.54 -10.59
N TYR A 91 0.21 -0.29 -10.46
CA TYR A 91 -0.05 0.73 -11.46
C TYR A 91 1.09 1.74 -11.56
N ASP A 92 1.39 2.13 -12.80
CA ASP A 92 2.48 3.06 -13.11
C ASP A 92 2.10 4.52 -12.82
N PHE A 93 1.57 4.75 -11.61
CA PHE A 93 1.17 6.06 -11.10
C PHE A 93 1.85 6.36 -9.76
N ASN A 94 1.77 7.63 -9.39
CA ASN A 94 2.18 8.10 -8.08
C ASN A 94 1.22 7.55 -6.99
N CYS A 95 -0.10 7.63 -7.23
CA CYS A 95 -1.19 7.05 -6.44
C CYS A 95 -2.47 6.96 -7.29
N LEU A 96 -3.55 6.42 -6.76
CA LEU A 96 -4.84 6.34 -7.48
C LEU A 96 -5.86 7.41 -7.09
N ASP A 97 -5.66 8.13 -6.00
CA ASP A 97 -6.52 9.23 -5.52
C ASP A 97 -8.03 9.03 -5.83
N VAL A 98 -8.55 9.83 -6.78
CA VAL A 98 -9.95 9.83 -7.23
C VAL A 98 -10.45 8.47 -7.66
N ALA A 99 -9.62 7.64 -8.26
CA ALA A 99 -10.02 6.33 -8.76
C ALA A 99 -10.24 5.32 -7.64
N THR A 100 -9.55 5.45 -6.49
CA THR A 100 -9.59 4.48 -5.39
C THR A 100 -10.99 4.27 -4.81
N PRO A 101 -11.72 5.29 -4.33
CA PRO A 101 -13.03 5.10 -3.74
C PRO A 101 -14.06 4.55 -4.75
N ILE A 102 -14.00 5.01 -6.00
CA ILE A 102 -14.87 4.53 -7.08
C ILE A 102 -14.62 3.04 -7.35
N LEU A 103 -13.35 2.66 -7.44
CA LEU A 103 -12.94 1.28 -7.70
C LEU A 103 -13.31 0.34 -6.54
N ARG A 104 -13.01 0.72 -5.29
CA ARG A 104 -13.33 -0.07 -4.09
C ARG A 104 -14.82 -0.36 -3.97
N GLU A 105 -15.65 0.68 -4.11
CA GLU A 105 -17.11 0.54 -4.05
C GLU A 105 -17.63 -0.43 -5.11
N ARG A 106 -17.13 -0.30 -6.33
CA ARG A 106 -17.56 -1.13 -7.44
C ARG A 106 -17.10 -2.57 -7.30
N VAL A 107 -15.84 -2.80 -6.93
CA VAL A 107 -15.26 -4.13 -6.74
C VAL A 107 -15.98 -4.89 -5.62
N GLU A 108 -16.29 -4.22 -4.52
CA GLU A 108 -17.06 -4.86 -3.45
C GLU A 108 -18.49 -5.18 -3.90
N ARG A 109 -19.19 -4.22 -4.52
CA ARG A 109 -20.60 -4.37 -4.93
C ARG A 109 -20.77 -5.44 -6.01
N GLU A 110 -19.91 -5.47 -7.02
CA GLU A 110 -20.09 -6.31 -8.22
C GLU A 110 -19.32 -7.63 -8.16
N LEU A 111 -18.22 -7.69 -7.42
CA LEU A 111 -17.36 -8.89 -7.34
C LEU A 111 -17.34 -9.53 -5.93
N GLY A 112 -17.96 -8.89 -4.93
CA GLY A 112 -17.97 -9.38 -3.55
C GLY A 112 -16.59 -9.36 -2.88
N ILE A 113 -15.63 -8.58 -3.40
CA ILE A 113 -14.27 -8.51 -2.89
C ILE A 113 -14.15 -7.28 -1.98
N PRO A 114 -14.01 -7.44 -0.66
CA PRO A 114 -13.91 -6.32 0.28
C PRO A 114 -12.57 -5.58 0.14
N PRO A 115 -12.50 -4.31 0.57
CA PRO A 115 -11.26 -3.52 0.53
C PRO A 115 -10.04 -4.19 1.17
N SER A 116 -10.23 -5.04 2.18
CA SER A 116 -9.15 -5.79 2.82
C SER A 116 -8.52 -6.88 1.92
N GLN A 117 -9.16 -7.23 0.82
CA GLN A 117 -8.68 -8.19 -0.16
C GLN A 117 -8.24 -7.53 -1.48
N LEU A 118 -8.45 -6.22 -1.63
CA LEU A 118 -8.05 -5.43 -2.79
C LEU A 118 -6.81 -4.60 -2.45
N ILE A 119 -5.64 -5.07 -2.84
CA ILE A 119 -4.34 -4.48 -2.53
C ILE A 119 -3.89 -3.63 -3.71
N LEU A 120 -4.11 -2.31 -3.61
CA LEU A 120 -3.83 -1.31 -4.63
C LEU A 120 -2.45 -0.71 -4.38
N LEU A 121 -1.47 -0.92 -5.26
CA LEU A 121 -0.06 -0.60 -5.03
C LEU A 121 0.50 0.28 -6.15
N ALA A 122 1.06 1.42 -5.80
CA ALA A 122 1.71 2.30 -6.74
C ALA A 122 3.15 1.87 -7.03
N THR A 123 3.62 2.13 -8.25
CA THR A 123 5.05 2.17 -8.58
C THR A 123 5.65 3.54 -8.23
N HIS A 124 4.87 4.42 -7.65
CA HIS A 124 5.21 5.79 -7.30
C HIS A 124 5.79 6.62 -8.46
N ASN A 125 5.34 6.34 -9.66
CA ASN A 125 5.82 6.99 -10.88
C ASN A 125 5.37 8.46 -10.97
N HIS A 126 6.33 9.38 -11.12
CA HIS A 126 6.06 10.82 -11.25
C HIS A 126 5.85 11.28 -12.71
N GLN A 127 6.03 10.40 -13.70
CA GLN A 127 5.83 10.66 -15.11
C GLN A 127 4.46 10.18 -15.62
N SER A 128 3.50 10.17 -14.74
CA SER A 128 2.11 9.78 -14.99
C SER A 128 1.15 10.86 -14.48
N PRO A 129 -0.09 10.91 -14.98
CA PRO A 129 -1.09 11.86 -14.52
C PRO A 129 -1.39 11.72 -13.03
N ILE A 130 -1.42 12.84 -12.32
CA ILE A 130 -1.93 12.89 -10.95
C ILE A 130 -3.44 13.18 -10.98
N GLN A 131 -4.26 12.36 -10.29
CA GLN A 131 -5.72 12.46 -10.41
C GLN A 131 -6.33 13.50 -9.47
N ILE A 132 -5.56 14.03 -8.51
CA ILE A 132 -6.02 15.01 -7.54
C ILE A 132 -6.32 16.41 -8.14
N VAL A 133 -5.83 16.70 -9.35
CA VAL A 133 -6.11 17.97 -10.00
C VAL A 133 -7.42 17.93 -10.78
N PRO A 134 -8.24 19.00 -10.75
CA PRO A 134 -9.54 19.04 -11.43
C PRO A 134 -9.48 18.68 -12.92
N ASP A 135 -8.44 19.11 -13.63
CA ASP A 135 -8.22 18.84 -15.06
C ASP A 135 -8.05 17.33 -15.37
N ASN A 136 -7.77 16.53 -14.37
CA ASN A 136 -7.54 15.08 -14.50
C ASN A 136 -8.66 14.21 -13.90
N PHE A 137 -9.75 14.78 -13.35
CA PHE A 137 -10.83 13.99 -12.73
C PHE A 137 -11.52 13.04 -13.70
N ASP A 138 -11.70 13.44 -14.95
CA ASP A 138 -12.23 12.58 -15.99
C ASP A 138 -11.35 11.36 -16.23
N TYR A 139 -10.03 11.58 -16.22
CA TYR A 139 -9.05 10.51 -16.35
C TYR A 139 -9.08 9.56 -15.13
N GLY A 140 -9.18 10.09 -13.92
CA GLY A 140 -9.31 9.28 -12.70
C GLY A 140 -10.55 8.38 -12.71
N ARG A 141 -11.71 8.90 -13.20
CA ARG A 141 -12.93 8.08 -13.37
C ARG A 141 -12.74 7.00 -14.44
N TRP A 142 -12.17 7.36 -15.59
CA TRP A 142 -11.87 6.41 -16.66
C TRP A 142 -10.88 5.34 -16.18
N LEU A 143 -9.89 5.71 -15.39
CA LEU A 143 -8.91 4.78 -14.81
C LEU A 143 -9.58 3.76 -13.88
N ALA A 144 -10.53 4.18 -13.04
CA ALA A 144 -11.30 3.27 -12.20
C ALA A 144 -12.05 2.22 -13.03
N GLU A 145 -12.67 2.63 -14.15
CA GLU A 145 -13.34 1.70 -15.08
C GLU A 145 -12.35 0.72 -15.72
N LYS A 146 -11.19 1.22 -16.16
CA LYS A 146 -10.15 0.38 -16.77
C LYS A 146 -9.60 -0.66 -15.79
N ILE A 147 -9.30 -0.25 -14.56
CA ILE A 147 -8.79 -1.15 -13.53
C ILE A 147 -9.87 -2.15 -13.10
N PHE A 148 -11.13 -1.75 -13.02
CA PHE A 148 -12.23 -2.70 -12.77
C PHE A 148 -12.31 -3.79 -13.85
N GLY A 149 -12.24 -3.41 -15.13
CA GLY A 149 -12.16 -4.36 -16.26
C GLY A 149 -10.95 -5.28 -16.15
N LEU A 150 -9.78 -4.72 -15.83
CA LEU A 150 -8.54 -5.47 -15.61
C LEU A 150 -8.68 -6.54 -14.51
N ILE A 151 -9.31 -6.22 -13.38
CA ILE A 151 -9.55 -7.18 -12.30
C ILE A 151 -10.44 -8.32 -12.79
N LYS A 152 -11.51 -8.03 -13.52
CA LYS A 152 -12.37 -9.05 -14.12
C LYS A 152 -11.61 -9.96 -15.07
N ASP A 153 -10.74 -9.39 -15.91
CA ASP A 153 -9.92 -10.14 -16.85
C ASP A 153 -8.93 -11.06 -16.13
N ALA A 154 -8.31 -10.58 -15.05
CA ALA A 154 -7.44 -11.41 -14.22
C ALA A 154 -8.20 -12.57 -13.56
N ILE A 155 -9.39 -12.30 -12.99
CA ILE A 155 -10.26 -13.34 -12.40
C ILE A 155 -10.68 -14.38 -13.47
N ALA A 156 -11.06 -13.93 -14.66
CA ALA A 156 -11.46 -14.83 -15.75
C ALA A 156 -10.31 -15.73 -16.25
N ARG A 157 -9.06 -15.35 -15.99
CA ARG A 157 -7.85 -16.12 -16.32
C ARG A 157 -7.33 -16.98 -15.18
N GLU A 158 -8.05 -17.06 -14.06
CA GLU A 158 -7.61 -17.89 -12.92
C GLU A 158 -7.49 -19.36 -13.34
N GLU A 159 -6.29 -19.88 -13.17
CA GLU A 159 -5.97 -21.28 -13.38
C GLU A 159 -5.69 -21.97 -12.05
N GLY A 160 -6.24 -23.19 -11.87
CA GLY A 160 -6.13 -23.94 -10.62
C GLY A 160 -4.81 -24.68 -10.46
N THR A 161 -4.51 -24.95 -9.21
CA THR A 161 -3.32 -25.62 -8.68
C THR A 161 -2.03 -24.93 -9.08
N VAL A 162 -1.82 -23.74 -8.50
CA VAL A 162 -0.56 -23.01 -8.59
C VAL A 162 0.27 -23.22 -7.34
N SER A 163 1.60 -23.09 -7.48
CA SER A 163 2.54 -22.96 -6.36
C SER A 163 2.98 -21.52 -6.24
N ILE A 164 3.19 -21.07 -5.01
CA ILE A 164 3.65 -19.73 -4.65
C ILE A 164 5.00 -19.87 -3.97
N HIS A 165 5.96 -19.05 -4.40
CA HIS A 165 7.32 -19.06 -3.86
C HIS A 165 7.73 -17.66 -3.46
N PHE A 166 8.36 -17.53 -2.30
CA PHE A 166 8.85 -16.25 -1.78
C PHE A 166 10.36 -16.28 -1.60
N GLY A 167 11.03 -15.19 -1.98
CA GLY A 167 12.44 -14.99 -1.82
C GLY A 167 12.79 -13.51 -1.68
N PHE A 168 14.02 -13.21 -1.34
CA PHE A 168 14.51 -11.84 -1.25
C PHE A 168 15.99 -11.75 -1.62
N GLY A 169 16.41 -10.58 -2.08
CA GLY A 169 17.77 -10.24 -2.49
C GLY A 169 18.06 -8.77 -2.20
N GLN A 170 19.01 -8.19 -2.91
CA GLN A 170 19.44 -6.80 -2.68
C GLN A 170 19.62 -6.02 -3.98
N GLY A 171 19.13 -4.77 -4.02
CA GLY A 171 19.37 -3.78 -5.06
C GLY A 171 20.15 -2.58 -4.52
N ARG A 172 21.49 -2.56 -4.67
CA ARG A 172 22.36 -1.57 -4.03
C ARG A 172 22.58 -0.29 -4.83
N PHE A 173 21.59 0.15 -5.57
CA PHE A 173 21.62 1.37 -6.39
C PHE A 173 20.72 2.48 -5.84
N ILE A 174 20.57 2.53 -4.52
CA ILE A 174 19.76 3.53 -3.82
C ILE A 174 20.55 4.20 -2.69
N ILE A 175 20.09 5.39 -2.29
CA ILE A 175 20.57 6.10 -1.10
C ILE A 175 19.39 6.48 -0.21
N ALA A 176 19.63 6.55 1.09
CA ALA A 176 18.68 7.09 2.05
C ALA A 176 19.03 8.54 2.39
N SER A 177 18.01 9.39 2.55
CA SER A 177 18.16 10.71 3.16
C SER A 177 18.09 10.63 4.68
N GLY A 178 18.73 11.58 5.36
CA GLY A 178 18.86 11.56 6.82
C GLY A 178 19.96 10.60 7.28
N SER A 179 19.97 10.30 8.58
CA SER A 179 20.99 9.41 9.20
C SER A 179 20.65 7.91 9.06
N ALA A 180 19.57 7.58 8.35
CA ALA A 180 19.10 6.21 8.25
C ALA A 180 19.99 5.36 7.35
N HIS A 181 20.21 4.10 7.76
CA HIS A 181 20.76 3.11 6.85
C HIS A 181 19.76 2.79 5.75
N ALA A 182 20.23 2.67 4.50
CA ALA A 182 19.38 2.30 3.38
C ALA A 182 18.94 0.83 3.51
N ASP A 183 17.66 0.59 3.25
CA ASP A 183 17.10 -0.75 3.07
C ASP A 183 17.23 -1.12 1.59
N TYR A 184 18.18 -1.99 1.26
CA TYR A 184 18.47 -2.44 -0.11
C TYR A 184 17.66 -3.66 -0.53
N GLU A 185 16.75 -4.13 0.30
CA GLU A 185 16.10 -5.41 0.07
C GLU A 185 15.10 -5.36 -1.08
N ILE A 186 15.21 -6.35 -1.96
CA ILE A 186 14.22 -6.69 -2.97
C ILE A 186 13.49 -7.94 -2.49
N GLN A 187 12.16 -7.91 -2.48
CA GLN A 187 11.32 -9.05 -2.13
C GLN A 187 10.59 -9.55 -3.37
N VAL A 188 10.51 -10.85 -3.55
CA VAL A 188 9.96 -11.48 -4.76
C VAL A 188 8.97 -12.56 -4.39
N LEU A 189 7.77 -12.46 -4.95
CA LEU A 189 6.73 -13.49 -4.92
C LEU A 189 6.56 -14.05 -6.33
N LYS A 190 6.87 -15.33 -6.54
CA LYS A 190 6.74 -16.03 -7.81
C LYS A 190 5.53 -16.97 -7.77
N VAL A 191 4.68 -16.92 -8.79
CA VAL A 191 3.50 -17.78 -8.94
C VAL A 191 3.70 -18.69 -10.16
N MET A 192 3.57 -20.00 -9.97
CA MET A 192 3.83 -21.02 -10.99
C MET A 192 2.63 -21.96 -11.15
N LYS A 193 2.41 -22.43 -12.38
CA LYS A 193 1.54 -23.56 -12.67
C LYS A 193 2.40 -24.68 -13.27
N GLY A 194 2.74 -25.68 -12.46
CA GLY A 194 3.80 -26.62 -12.80
C GLY A 194 5.10 -25.85 -13.08
N ASP A 195 5.72 -26.08 -14.21
CA ASP A 195 6.95 -25.40 -14.61
C ASP A 195 6.70 -24.04 -15.32
N LYS A 196 5.44 -23.65 -15.53
CA LYS A 196 5.09 -22.43 -16.24
C LYS A 196 4.92 -21.27 -15.24
N PRO A 197 5.68 -20.17 -15.36
CA PRO A 197 5.47 -18.98 -14.54
C PRO A 197 4.20 -18.24 -14.99
N ILE A 198 3.36 -17.83 -14.03
CA ILE A 198 2.15 -17.00 -14.25
C ILE A 198 2.46 -15.54 -13.96
N ALA A 199 3.11 -15.28 -12.82
CA ALA A 199 3.43 -13.92 -12.40
C ALA A 199 4.64 -13.87 -11.48
N VAL A 200 5.31 -12.71 -11.49
CA VAL A 200 6.35 -12.32 -10.54
C VAL A 200 5.97 -10.95 -9.98
N LEU A 201 5.57 -10.90 -8.70
CA LEU A 201 5.36 -9.66 -7.96
C LEU A 201 6.62 -9.38 -7.14
N PHE A 202 7.18 -8.19 -7.31
CA PHE A 202 8.40 -7.80 -6.60
C PHE A 202 8.34 -6.35 -6.13
N ASN A 203 9.14 -6.03 -5.13
CA ASN A 203 9.28 -4.68 -4.63
C ASN A 203 10.74 -4.28 -4.40
N HIS A 204 10.96 -2.98 -4.31
CA HIS A 204 12.21 -2.36 -3.88
C HIS A 204 11.86 -1.05 -3.17
N PRO A 205 12.36 -0.76 -1.96
CA PRO A 205 11.92 0.41 -1.19
C PRO A 205 12.64 1.68 -1.64
N THR A 206 12.22 2.28 -2.76
CA THR A 206 12.88 3.47 -3.30
C THR A 206 11.99 4.31 -4.20
N HIS A 207 12.09 5.63 -4.08
CA HIS A 207 11.54 6.52 -5.10
C HIS A 207 12.12 6.19 -6.48
N PRO A 208 11.27 6.14 -7.52
CA PRO A 208 11.73 5.88 -8.88
C PRO A 208 12.56 7.05 -9.41
N LEU A 209 13.44 6.75 -10.37
CA LEU A 209 14.18 7.79 -11.09
C LEU A 209 13.23 8.73 -11.83
N SER A 210 13.59 10.01 -11.82
CA SER A 210 12.94 10.99 -12.70
C SER A 210 13.39 10.76 -14.14
N GLY A 211 12.44 10.38 -15.00
CA GLY A 211 12.70 10.27 -16.43
C GLY A 211 12.57 11.60 -17.19
N PRO A 212 12.56 11.58 -18.54
CA PRO A 212 12.42 12.77 -19.37
C PRO A 212 11.01 13.38 -19.22
N ALA A 213 10.80 14.58 -19.76
CA ALA A 213 9.49 15.21 -19.80
C ALA A 213 8.58 14.44 -20.77
N GLY A 214 7.53 13.81 -20.23
CA GLY A 214 6.60 12.94 -20.97
C GLY A 214 6.03 11.84 -20.10
N TYR A 215 5.31 10.91 -20.71
CA TYR A 215 4.76 9.73 -20.04
C TYR A 215 5.69 8.53 -20.19
N GLY A 216 5.88 7.81 -19.10
CA GLY A 216 6.67 6.57 -19.08
C GLY A 216 6.70 6.00 -17.67
N PRO A 217 6.99 4.70 -17.48
CA PRO A 217 6.85 4.00 -16.22
C PRO A 217 8.09 4.09 -15.31
N SER A 218 9.05 5.00 -15.60
CA SER A 218 10.34 5.07 -14.91
C SER A 218 11.12 3.75 -14.96
N HIS A 219 12.15 3.56 -14.12
CA HIS A 219 12.97 2.36 -14.13
C HIS A 219 12.21 1.05 -13.80
N PRO A 220 11.18 1.03 -12.92
CA PRO A 220 10.48 -0.21 -12.64
C PRO A 220 9.76 -0.81 -13.87
N GLY A 221 9.23 0.05 -14.77
CA GLY A 221 8.58 -0.44 -15.99
C GLY A 221 9.54 -1.16 -16.92
N TYR A 222 10.75 -0.63 -17.09
CA TYR A 222 11.78 -1.31 -17.91
C TYR A 222 12.24 -2.63 -17.27
N ALA A 223 12.28 -2.69 -15.93
CA ALA A 223 12.56 -3.94 -15.21
C ALA A 223 11.47 -4.99 -15.45
N MET A 224 10.19 -4.58 -15.38
CA MET A 224 9.07 -5.49 -15.65
C MET A 224 9.10 -6.03 -17.09
N ASP A 225 9.37 -5.18 -18.07
CA ASP A 225 9.45 -5.62 -19.47
C ASP A 225 10.60 -6.62 -19.69
N GLU A 226 11.75 -6.38 -19.10
CA GLU A 226 12.90 -7.29 -19.19
C GLU A 226 12.62 -8.64 -18.51
N LEU A 227 11.99 -8.63 -17.36
CA LEU A 227 11.59 -9.87 -16.66
C LEU A 227 10.56 -10.66 -17.45
N GLU A 228 9.58 -10.02 -18.11
CA GLU A 228 8.62 -10.68 -18.98
C GLU A 228 9.30 -11.32 -20.22
N GLN A 229 10.37 -10.70 -20.75
CA GLN A 229 11.19 -11.29 -21.82
C GLN A 229 11.99 -12.52 -21.33
N LYS A 230 12.55 -12.46 -20.11
CA LYS A 230 13.31 -13.57 -19.51
C LYS A 230 12.42 -14.73 -19.06
N LEU A 231 11.14 -14.46 -18.73
CA LEU A 231 10.17 -15.42 -18.23
C LEU A 231 8.92 -15.46 -19.12
N PRO A 232 9.00 -16.02 -20.33
CA PRO A 232 7.89 -16.03 -21.27
C PRO A 232 6.62 -16.64 -20.68
N GLY A 233 5.54 -15.86 -20.70
CA GLY A 233 4.24 -16.23 -20.15
C GLY A 233 3.98 -15.73 -18.73
N ALA A 234 4.97 -15.22 -18.01
CA ALA A 234 4.77 -14.52 -16.76
C ALA A 234 4.39 -13.06 -16.96
N LEU A 235 3.55 -12.52 -16.07
CA LEU A 235 3.35 -11.10 -15.90
C LEU A 235 4.25 -10.61 -14.75
N ALA A 236 5.07 -9.59 -15.00
CA ALA A 236 5.85 -8.94 -13.97
C ALA A 236 5.05 -7.77 -13.36
N LEU A 237 5.01 -7.70 -12.03
CA LEU A 237 4.34 -6.65 -11.27
C LEU A 237 5.35 -6.03 -10.29
N TYR A 238 5.53 -4.73 -10.36
CA TYR A 238 6.33 -3.98 -9.40
C TYR A 238 5.44 -3.17 -8.47
N ALA A 239 5.79 -3.12 -7.21
CA ALA A 239 5.20 -2.22 -6.22
C ALA A 239 6.32 -1.66 -5.32
N ASP A 240 6.19 -0.40 -4.87
CA ASP A 240 7.19 0.13 -3.96
C ASP A 240 7.11 -0.50 -2.57
N GLY A 241 8.29 -0.69 -1.95
CA GLY A 241 8.41 -0.96 -0.53
C GLY A 241 8.29 0.33 0.30
N CYS A 242 8.71 0.29 1.56
CA CYS A 242 8.78 1.50 2.39
C CYS A 242 9.98 2.37 1.97
N GLY A 243 9.79 3.20 0.96
CA GLY A 243 10.85 3.98 0.30
C GLY A 243 10.81 5.48 0.57
N GLY A 244 9.97 5.97 1.52
CA GLY A 244 9.69 7.41 1.69
C GLY A 244 10.90 8.33 1.91
N ASN A 245 12.03 7.82 2.34
CA ASN A 245 13.29 8.56 2.46
C ASN A 245 14.43 7.96 1.64
N GLN A 246 14.13 7.13 0.65
CA GLN A 246 15.12 6.49 -0.21
C GLN A 246 14.93 6.88 -1.68
N PHE A 247 16.05 6.99 -2.40
CA PHE A 247 16.06 7.47 -3.78
C PHE A 247 16.97 6.58 -4.63
N CYS A 248 16.46 6.19 -5.79
CA CYS A 248 17.26 5.52 -6.80
C CYS A 248 18.35 6.47 -7.32
N ILE A 249 19.59 5.99 -7.39
CA ILE A 249 20.73 6.78 -7.86
C ILE A 249 20.87 6.60 -9.37
N PRO A 250 20.99 7.68 -10.16
CA PRO A 250 21.34 7.55 -11.58
C PRO A 250 22.62 6.73 -11.76
N PRO A 251 22.77 5.95 -12.85
CA PRO A 251 24.01 5.22 -13.11
C PRO A 251 25.18 6.19 -13.29
N PRO A 252 26.38 5.87 -12.80
CA PRO A 252 27.54 6.72 -12.97
C PRO A 252 27.83 7.06 -14.43
N GLY A 253 28.00 8.36 -14.75
CA GLY A 253 28.30 8.83 -16.09
C GLY A 253 27.12 8.88 -17.06
N VAL A 254 25.93 8.44 -16.68
CA VAL A 254 24.71 8.52 -17.51
C VAL A 254 23.95 9.81 -17.16
N THR A 255 23.94 10.74 -18.10
CA THR A 255 23.27 12.05 -17.94
C THR A 255 21.91 12.12 -18.62
N ASP A 256 21.64 11.27 -19.61
CA ASP A 256 20.32 11.18 -20.25
C ASP A 256 19.32 10.47 -19.32
N PRO A 257 18.21 11.14 -18.94
CA PRO A 257 17.25 10.55 -17.97
C PRO A 257 16.59 9.26 -18.48
N LEU A 258 16.36 9.14 -19.79
CA LEU A 258 15.77 7.92 -20.36
C LEU A 258 16.74 6.75 -20.32
N ALA A 259 18.00 6.98 -20.69
CA ALA A 259 19.05 5.98 -20.59
C ALA A 259 19.28 5.57 -19.14
N ALA A 260 19.23 6.50 -18.18
CA ALA A 260 19.35 6.21 -16.77
C ALA A 260 18.18 5.32 -16.28
N CYS A 261 16.94 5.60 -16.68
CA CYS A 261 15.79 4.76 -16.33
C CYS A 261 15.93 3.34 -16.91
N LYS A 262 16.37 3.21 -18.18
CA LYS A 262 16.57 1.89 -18.80
C LYS A 262 17.67 1.09 -18.10
N GLN A 263 18.81 1.72 -17.80
CA GLN A 263 19.92 1.04 -17.13
C GLN A 263 19.52 0.60 -15.70
N ARG A 264 18.83 1.43 -14.93
CA ARG A 264 18.34 1.05 -13.60
C ARG A 264 17.22 0.02 -13.66
N GLY A 265 16.42 0.03 -14.72
CA GLY A 265 15.47 -1.04 -15.01
C GLY A 265 16.17 -2.39 -15.21
N HIS A 266 17.25 -2.38 -16.01
CA HIS A 266 18.11 -3.57 -16.17
C HIS A 266 18.71 -4.03 -14.84
N ASP A 267 19.32 -3.12 -14.06
CA ASP A 267 19.94 -3.45 -12.77
C ASP A 267 18.91 -4.07 -11.80
N LEU A 268 17.67 -3.57 -11.80
CA LEU A 268 16.57 -4.10 -10.99
C LEU A 268 16.13 -5.48 -11.49
N ALA A 269 16.00 -5.66 -12.80
CA ALA A 269 15.64 -6.96 -13.40
C ALA A 269 16.70 -8.03 -13.13
N GLU A 270 17.99 -7.68 -13.17
CA GLU A 270 19.08 -8.58 -12.81
C GLU A 270 19.01 -8.98 -11.32
N ALA A 271 18.81 -8.01 -10.42
CA ALA A 271 18.70 -8.29 -9.00
C ALA A 271 17.49 -9.19 -8.66
N VAL A 272 16.35 -9.01 -9.34
CA VAL A 272 15.21 -9.92 -9.23
C VAL A 272 15.51 -11.28 -9.82
N SER A 273 16.18 -11.33 -10.98
CA SER A 273 16.59 -12.58 -11.63
C SER A 273 17.53 -13.41 -10.75
N GLU A 274 18.42 -12.74 -10.02
CA GLU A 274 19.29 -13.41 -9.04
C GLU A 274 18.45 -14.12 -7.95
N VAL A 275 17.42 -13.46 -7.41
CA VAL A 275 16.50 -14.10 -6.44
C VAL A 275 15.78 -15.29 -7.06
N LEU A 276 15.30 -15.16 -8.29
CA LEU A 276 14.56 -16.22 -8.99
C LEU A 276 15.41 -17.46 -9.31
N ASN A 277 16.72 -17.28 -9.45
CA ASN A 277 17.69 -18.35 -9.74
C ASN A 277 18.17 -19.09 -8.47
N HIS A 278 17.85 -18.59 -7.30
CA HIS A 278 18.16 -19.25 -6.01
C HIS A 278 16.92 -19.99 -5.47
N PRO A 279 17.12 -20.96 -4.54
CA PRO A 279 15.99 -21.61 -3.88
C PRO A 279 15.10 -20.59 -3.17
N MET A 280 13.82 -20.62 -3.50
CA MET A 280 12.77 -19.79 -2.88
C MET A 280 11.92 -20.65 -1.94
N GLU A 281 11.40 -20.05 -0.87
CA GLU A 281 10.50 -20.74 0.08
C GLU A 281 9.13 -20.95 -0.57
N GLU A 282 8.65 -22.19 -0.61
CA GLU A 282 7.28 -22.49 -1.04
C GLU A 282 6.27 -22.07 0.03
N ILE A 283 5.25 -21.32 -0.39
CA ILE A 283 4.20 -20.77 0.45
C ILE A 283 2.90 -21.53 0.21
N THR A 284 2.39 -22.15 1.25
CA THR A 284 1.12 -22.90 1.22
C THR A 284 0.20 -22.45 2.35
N GLY A 285 -1.10 -22.62 2.18
CA GLY A 285 -2.10 -22.35 3.20
C GLY A 285 -3.18 -21.37 2.76
N GLN A 286 -4.09 -21.07 3.66
CA GLN A 286 -5.26 -20.25 3.41
C GLN A 286 -4.93 -18.76 3.40
N ILE A 287 -5.79 -17.98 2.73
CA ILE A 287 -5.76 -16.53 2.70
C ILE A 287 -6.52 -15.95 3.89
N THR A 288 -5.89 -15.04 4.60
CA THR A 288 -6.57 -14.15 5.56
C THR A 288 -6.21 -12.70 5.25
N SER A 289 -7.13 -11.79 5.53
CA SER A 289 -6.89 -10.36 5.34
C SER A 289 -7.75 -9.51 6.26
N GLN A 290 -7.21 -8.38 6.66
CA GLN A 290 -7.91 -7.32 7.38
C GLN A 290 -7.38 -5.96 6.94
N LEU A 291 -8.24 -4.95 6.98
CA LEU A 291 -7.87 -3.56 6.76
C LEU A 291 -8.16 -2.79 8.04
N LYS A 292 -7.23 -1.96 8.45
CA LYS A 292 -7.35 -1.13 9.65
C LYS A 292 -6.89 0.29 9.35
N VAL A 293 -7.62 1.27 9.87
CA VAL A 293 -7.13 2.64 9.99
C VAL A 293 -6.27 2.73 11.25
N VAL A 294 -5.06 3.25 11.10
CA VAL A 294 -4.09 3.44 12.18
C VAL A 294 -4.09 4.89 12.59
N ASP A 295 -4.36 5.15 13.86
CA ASP A 295 -4.29 6.49 14.43
C ASP A 295 -2.84 6.88 14.71
N LEU A 296 -2.27 7.73 13.88
CA LEU A 296 -0.92 8.26 14.05
C LEU A 296 -0.95 9.60 14.78
N PRO A 297 -0.07 9.85 15.75
CA PRO A 297 -0.10 11.04 16.57
C PRO A 297 0.36 12.28 15.81
N LEU A 298 -0.35 13.38 15.96
CA LEU A 298 0.00 14.69 15.45
C LEU A 298 0.60 15.56 16.56
N ALA A 299 1.47 16.48 16.16
CA ALA A 299 2.14 17.40 17.08
C ALA A 299 1.18 18.48 17.61
N GLU A 300 1.51 19.05 18.75
CA GLU A 300 0.86 20.26 19.25
C GLU A 300 0.99 21.40 18.21
N PRO A 301 -0.03 22.27 18.09
CA PRO A 301 0.03 23.40 17.19
C PRO A 301 1.12 24.41 17.62
N LEU A 302 1.74 25.06 16.63
CA LEU A 302 2.63 26.17 16.93
C LEU A 302 1.87 27.26 17.69
N PRO A 303 2.48 27.91 18.69
CA PRO A 303 1.87 29.03 19.41
C PRO A 303 1.36 30.13 18.46
N TYR A 304 0.24 30.78 18.79
CA TYR A 304 -0.42 31.75 17.90
C TYR A 304 0.50 32.92 17.48
N ASN A 305 1.33 33.46 18.41
CA ASN A 305 2.31 34.50 18.09
C ASN A 305 3.31 34.02 17.03
N ARG A 306 3.75 32.76 17.11
CA ARG A 306 4.65 32.16 16.13
C ARG A 306 3.96 31.96 14.79
N ALA A 307 2.69 31.52 14.81
CA ALA A 307 1.87 31.41 13.61
C ALA A 307 1.72 32.75 12.89
N LEU A 308 1.52 33.85 13.64
CA LEU A 308 1.45 35.22 13.09
C LEU A 308 2.78 35.69 12.48
N GLU A 309 3.92 35.31 13.06
CA GLU A 309 5.24 35.60 12.46
C GLU A 309 5.41 34.89 11.10
N LEU A 310 5.06 33.62 11.03
CA LEU A 310 5.12 32.84 9.79
C LEU A 310 4.14 33.34 8.72
N ALA A 311 3.03 33.96 9.13
CA ALA A 311 2.02 34.50 8.24
C ALA A 311 2.39 35.87 7.62
N ARG A 312 3.54 36.48 8.00
CA ARG A 312 3.95 37.75 7.44
C ARG A 312 4.16 37.67 5.93
N GLY A 313 3.45 38.50 5.19
CA GLY A 313 3.50 38.53 3.73
C GLY A 313 2.69 37.45 3.02
N ILE A 314 1.97 36.59 3.76
CA ILE A 314 1.08 35.59 3.20
C ILE A 314 -0.34 36.17 3.18
N PRO A 315 -1.03 36.19 2.01
CA PRO A 315 -2.45 36.55 1.94
C PRO A 315 -3.28 35.55 2.74
N LEU A 316 -3.94 36.01 3.82
CA LEU A 316 -4.76 35.15 4.69
C LEU A 316 -6.24 35.12 4.29
N ASP A 317 -6.64 36.00 3.42
CA ASP A 317 -8.01 36.21 2.91
C ASP A 317 -8.31 35.35 1.67
N ILE A 318 -7.32 34.74 1.07
CA ILE A 318 -7.53 33.80 -0.03
C ILE A 318 -7.86 32.40 0.52
N GLY A 319 -8.76 31.71 -0.16
CA GLY A 319 -9.10 30.31 0.17
C GLY A 319 -7.95 29.34 -0.08
N PHE A 320 -8.29 28.05 -0.05
CA PHE A 320 -7.38 26.97 -0.38
C PHE A 320 -6.84 27.10 -1.82
N VAL A 321 -5.54 26.95 -1.98
CA VAL A 321 -4.83 27.04 -3.26
C VAL A 321 -4.47 25.62 -3.72
N PRO A 322 -5.06 25.14 -4.84
CA PRO A 322 -4.85 23.77 -5.31
C PRO A 322 -3.47 23.61 -5.99
N PHE A 323 -3.03 22.36 -6.14
CA PHE A 323 -1.88 22.01 -6.97
C PHE A 323 -2.21 22.28 -8.47
N PRO A 324 -1.27 22.78 -9.28
CA PRO A 324 0.15 22.99 -9.01
C PRO A 324 0.53 24.45 -8.66
N ASP A 325 -0.35 25.24 -8.09
CA ASP A 325 -0.10 26.65 -7.78
C ASP A 325 1.07 26.81 -6.78
N PRO A 326 2.07 27.68 -7.04
CA PRO A 326 3.24 27.87 -6.19
C PRO A 326 2.91 28.44 -4.80
N ARG A 327 1.72 28.99 -4.59
CA ARG A 327 1.25 29.48 -3.27
C ARG A 327 0.69 28.38 -2.36
N ARG A 328 0.51 27.17 -2.91
CA ARG A 328 -0.03 26.02 -2.16
C ARG A 328 0.72 25.70 -0.87
N PRO A 329 2.07 25.72 -0.83
CA PRO A 329 2.82 25.44 0.39
C PRO A 329 2.47 26.34 1.59
N SER A 330 1.80 27.47 1.40
CA SER A 330 1.32 28.34 2.49
C SER A 330 -0.08 28.00 3.00
N ASN A 331 -0.76 27.01 2.43
CA ASN A 331 -2.11 26.63 2.87
C ASN A 331 -2.17 26.25 4.35
N TRP A 332 -1.17 25.53 4.85
CA TRP A 332 -1.12 25.13 6.26
C TRP A 332 -1.04 26.31 7.23
N ILE A 333 -0.35 27.40 6.86
CA ILE A 333 -0.29 28.61 7.68
C ILE A 333 -1.67 29.27 7.72
N ARG A 334 -2.38 29.34 6.60
CA ARG A 334 -3.76 29.81 6.55
C ARG A 334 -4.69 28.95 7.42
N ALA A 335 -4.54 27.63 7.31
CA ALA A 335 -5.30 26.69 8.14
C ALA A 335 -4.98 26.89 9.63
N LEU A 336 -3.72 26.99 10.02
CA LEU A 336 -3.28 27.22 11.39
C LEU A 336 -3.88 28.52 11.97
N ILE A 337 -3.78 29.64 11.24
CA ILE A 337 -4.35 30.93 11.64
C ILE A 337 -5.88 30.83 11.76
N ARG A 338 -6.53 30.15 10.82
CA ARG A 338 -7.98 29.94 10.82
C ARG A 338 -8.43 29.17 12.07
N HIS A 339 -7.77 28.07 12.41
CA HIS A 339 -8.08 27.29 13.62
C HIS A 339 -8.06 28.18 14.88
N TYR A 340 -7.05 29.02 15.04
CA TYR A 340 -6.97 29.96 16.15
C TYR A 340 -8.06 31.01 16.14
N LYS A 341 -8.35 31.62 14.98
CA LYS A 341 -9.33 32.74 14.86
C LYS A 341 -10.77 32.27 15.05
N GLU A 342 -11.08 31.08 14.54
CA GLU A 342 -12.42 30.54 14.54
C GLU A 342 -12.68 29.56 15.69
N GLY A 343 -11.67 29.30 16.53
CA GLY A 343 -11.79 28.34 17.64
C GLY A 343 -12.01 26.90 17.19
N ILE A 344 -11.53 26.54 15.98
CA ILE A 344 -11.62 25.18 15.48
C ILE A 344 -10.63 24.30 16.25
N PRO A 345 -11.05 23.14 16.82
CA PRO A 345 -10.12 22.22 17.47
C PRO A 345 -9.02 21.75 16.54
N PHE A 346 -7.79 21.69 17.04
CA PHE A 346 -6.69 21.09 16.27
C PHE A 346 -6.80 19.59 16.25
N PRO A 347 -6.48 18.92 15.11
CA PRO A 347 -6.42 17.47 15.06
C PRO A 347 -5.26 16.97 15.94
N THR A 348 -5.48 15.86 16.65
CA THR A 348 -4.48 15.24 17.53
C THR A 348 -3.92 13.94 16.97
N LYS A 349 -4.61 13.37 16.00
CA LYS A 349 -4.26 12.12 15.32
C LYS A 349 -4.64 12.15 13.84
N SER A 350 -4.02 11.30 13.05
CA SER A 350 -4.20 11.29 11.61
C SER A 350 -5.66 11.06 11.16
N SER A 351 -6.41 10.23 11.89
CA SER A 351 -7.83 9.98 11.58
C SER A 351 -8.77 11.16 11.88
N ASP A 352 -8.34 12.15 12.67
CA ASP A 352 -9.08 13.39 12.91
C ASP A 352 -8.89 14.41 11.78
N TYR A 353 -7.84 14.20 10.99
CA TYR A 353 -7.45 15.13 9.95
C TYR A 353 -8.14 14.79 8.62
N THR A 354 -8.84 15.74 8.05
CA THR A 354 -9.36 15.65 6.68
C THR A 354 -8.49 16.55 5.79
N CYS A 355 -7.86 15.94 4.80
CA CYS A 355 -7.07 16.71 3.83
C CYS A 355 -7.94 17.74 3.11
N THR A 356 -7.43 18.95 2.96
CA THR A 356 -8.13 20.03 2.25
C THR A 356 -8.38 19.67 0.78
N ASP A 357 -7.50 18.86 0.19
CA ASP A 357 -7.70 18.32 -1.15
C ASP A 357 -8.91 17.38 -1.18
N ASP A 358 -9.11 16.53 -0.17
CA ASP A 358 -10.29 15.68 -0.07
C ASP A 358 -11.57 16.50 0.08
N ALA A 359 -11.56 17.54 0.91
CA ALA A 359 -12.67 18.46 1.06
C ALA A 359 -12.99 19.21 -0.26
N TYR A 360 -11.98 19.42 -1.09
CA TYR A 360 -12.13 20.03 -2.41
C TYR A 360 -12.60 19.03 -3.47
N LEU A 361 -12.13 17.78 -3.41
CA LEU A 361 -12.43 16.72 -4.37
C LEU A 361 -13.81 16.12 -4.18
N VAL A 362 -14.22 15.85 -2.93
CA VAL A 362 -15.47 15.18 -2.59
C VAL A 362 -16.70 15.86 -3.21
N PRO A 363 -16.88 17.20 -3.11
CA PRO A 363 -18.00 17.87 -3.75
C PRO A 363 -17.97 17.79 -5.28
N LYS A 364 -16.78 17.69 -5.89
CA LYS A 364 -16.62 17.71 -7.36
C LYS A 364 -16.77 16.33 -7.99
N LEU A 365 -16.55 15.27 -7.24
CA LEU A 365 -16.78 13.92 -7.71
C LEU A 365 -18.27 13.57 -7.78
N SER A 366 -19.14 14.30 -7.10
CA SER A 366 -20.61 14.10 -7.05
C SER A 366 -21.01 12.65 -6.66
N THR A 367 -20.11 11.89 -6.07
CA THR A 367 -20.33 10.50 -5.69
C THR A 367 -20.21 10.40 -4.18
N PRO A 368 -21.26 9.96 -3.46
CA PRO A 368 -21.13 9.64 -2.05
C PRO A 368 -20.07 8.56 -1.88
N ARG A 369 -19.09 8.78 -1.02
CA ARG A 369 -18.11 7.78 -0.71
C ARG A 369 -18.71 6.80 0.31
N LYS A 370 -18.80 5.53 -0.03
CA LYS A 370 -19.10 4.46 0.94
C LYS A 370 -17.92 4.24 1.88
N TYR A 371 -16.70 4.38 1.35
CA TYR A 371 -15.45 4.29 2.08
C TYR A 371 -14.79 5.67 2.05
N GLU A 372 -14.80 6.35 3.18
CA GLU A 372 -13.94 7.50 3.37
C GLU A 372 -12.50 6.98 3.49
N CYS A 373 -11.59 7.46 2.64
CA CYS A 373 -10.19 7.24 2.86
C CYS A 373 -9.76 8.05 4.07
N ARG A 374 -9.37 7.38 5.11
CA ARG A 374 -8.80 7.99 6.31
C ARG A 374 -7.32 7.67 6.36
N TYR A 375 -6.53 8.62 6.77
CA TYR A 375 -5.13 8.41 7.06
C TYR A 375 -4.99 7.61 8.36
N GLU A 376 -4.23 6.64 8.47
CA GLU A 376 -3.41 5.86 7.57
C GLU A 376 -3.99 4.44 7.51
N GLU A 377 -4.30 3.96 6.34
CA GLU A 377 -4.82 2.59 6.20
C GLU A 377 -3.68 1.58 6.09
N VAL A 378 -3.87 0.42 6.71
CA VAL A 378 -2.98 -0.73 6.62
C VAL A 378 -3.79 -1.96 6.26
N VAL A 379 -3.40 -2.66 5.20
CA VAL A 379 -3.84 -4.03 4.95
C VAL A 379 -2.81 -4.99 5.54
N ALA A 380 -3.29 -5.87 6.41
CA ALA A 380 -2.55 -7.02 6.90
C ALA A 380 -3.19 -8.28 6.32
N ALA A 381 -2.47 -8.96 5.42
CA ALA A 381 -2.91 -10.20 4.82
C ALA A 381 -1.90 -11.33 5.05
N LYS A 382 -2.35 -12.56 4.87
CA LYS A 382 -1.49 -13.75 4.91
C LYS A 382 -1.88 -14.71 3.81
N ILE A 383 -0.89 -15.42 3.30
CA ILE A 383 -1.06 -16.66 2.55
C ILE A 383 -0.34 -17.72 3.36
N GLY A 384 -1.10 -18.56 4.08
CA GLY A 384 -0.51 -19.47 5.05
C GLY A 384 0.41 -18.75 6.04
N ARG A 385 1.72 -19.06 6.00
CA ARG A 385 2.69 -18.41 6.86
C ARG A 385 3.28 -17.09 6.32
N LEU A 386 3.14 -16.78 5.03
CA LEU A 386 3.65 -15.53 4.47
C LEU A 386 2.81 -14.33 4.96
N ASN A 387 3.43 -13.39 5.63
CA ASN A 387 2.83 -12.09 5.98
C ASN A 387 2.96 -11.14 4.81
N LEU A 388 1.86 -10.46 4.48
CA LEU A 388 1.77 -9.44 3.44
C LEU A 388 1.23 -8.16 4.07
N ILE A 389 2.02 -7.10 4.06
CA ILE A 389 1.67 -5.81 4.67
C ILE A 389 1.64 -4.75 3.57
N ALA A 390 0.55 -4.00 3.47
CA ALA A 390 0.49 -2.82 2.62
C ALA A 390 0.11 -1.60 3.46
N ILE A 391 1.00 -0.60 3.50
CA ILE A 391 0.88 0.62 4.29
C ILE A 391 0.56 1.77 3.35
N GLN A 392 -0.50 2.51 3.64
CA GLN A 392 -0.87 3.71 2.90
C GLN A 392 0.20 4.79 3.06
N GLY A 393 0.36 5.62 2.01
CA GLY A 393 1.32 6.70 2.00
C GLY A 393 2.75 6.26 1.72
N GLU A 394 3.70 7.10 2.11
CA GLU A 394 5.13 6.95 1.86
C GLU A 394 5.89 6.68 3.16
N PRO A 395 5.80 5.45 3.73
CA PRO A 395 6.53 5.15 4.96
C PRO A 395 8.04 5.17 4.70
N CYS A 396 8.79 5.83 5.59
CA CYS A 396 10.24 5.83 5.54
C CYS A 396 10.82 4.43 5.78
N ALA A 397 11.94 4.12 5.13
CA ALA A 397 12.55 2.79 5.12
C ALA A 397 12.78 2.14 6.50
N PRO A 398 13.20 2.85 7.55
CA PRO A 398 13.35 2.26 8.87
C PRO A 398 12.06 1.67 9.45
N ILE A 399 10.88 2.19 9.06
CA ILE A 399 9.57 1.64 9.48
C ILE A 399 9.39 0.22 8.91
N GLY A 400 9.57 0.07 7.60
CA GLY A 400 9.49 -1.23 6.93
C GLY A 400 10.53 -2.22 7.43
N ALA A 401 11.78 -1.76 7.65
CA ALA A 401 12.86 -2.58 8.18
C ALA A 401 12.52 -3.12 9.59
N ARG A 402 12.06 -2.26 10.50
CA ARG A 402 11.66 -2.67 11.87
C ARG A 402 10.52 -3.68 11.87
N ILE A 403 9.52 -3.51 10.99
CA ILE A 403 8.42 -4.48 10.83
C ILE A 403 8.98 -5.84 10.37
N LYS A 404 9.84 -5.83 9.35
CA LYS A 404 10.48 -7.06 8.83
C LYS A 404 11.33 -7.75 9.90
N ASP A 405 12.15 -6.99 10.64
CA ASP A 405 13.04 -7.53 11.67
C ASP A 405 12.29 -8.31 12.77
N VAL A 406 11.09 -7.88 13.13
CA VAL A 406 10.28 -8.56 14.14
C VAL A 406 9.54 -9.76 13.52
N LEU A 407 8.80 -9.55 12.43
CA LEU A 407 7.92 -10.60 11.89
C LEU A 407 8.69 -11.76 11.26
N ARG A 408 9.84 -11.52 10.67
CA ARG A 408 10.69 -12.56 10.05
C ARG A 408 11.31 -13.54 11.00
N GLN A 409 11.35 -13.23 12.28
CA GLN A 409 11.78 -14.21 13.28
C GLN A 409 10.88 -15.45 13.31
N LYS A 410 9.63 -15.33 12.83
CA LYS A 410 8.62 -16.38 12.86
C LYS A 410 8.09 -16.77 11.46
N SER A 411 8.06 -15.82 10.52
CA SER A 411 7.35 -16.00 9.26
C SER A 411 7.95 -15.16 8.14
N PRO A 412 8.04 -15.66 6.91
CA PRO A 412 8.41 -14.84 5.77
C PRO A 412 7.46 -13.63 5.70
N THR A 413 8.02 -12.48 5.33
CA THR A 413 7.28 -11.20 5.42
C THR A 413 7.62 -10.31 4.23
N MET A 414 6.60 -9.85 3.52
CA MET A 414 6.68 -8.89 2.43
C MET A 414 5.95 -7.60 2.81
N VAL A 415 6.63 -6.46 2.64
CA VAL A 415 6.12 -5.16 3.08
C VAL A 415 6.10 -4.20 1.91
N PHE A 416 4.93 -3.63 1.65
CA PHE A 416 4.69 -2.59 0.65
C PHE A 416 4.38 -1.25 1.34
N GLY A 417 4.86 -0.17 0.77
CA GLY A 417 4.33 1.17 0.96
C GLY A 417 3.35 1.53 -0.16
N TYR A 418 3.05 2.81 -0.28
CA TYR A 418 2.31 3.40 -1.41
C TYR A 418 0.99 2.69 -1.75
N PHE A 419 0.33 2.22 -0.69
CA PHE A 419 -0.97 1.55 -0.78
C PHE A 419 -2.08 2.58 -0.94
N ALA A 420 -3.02 2.31 -1.86
CA ALA A 420 -4.27 3.03 -2.06
C ALA A 420 -4.13 4.50 -2.52
N GLU A 421 -4.60 5.45 -1.72
CA GLU A 421 -5.06 6.75 -2.21
C GLU A 421 -4.02 7.88 -2.10
N HIS A 422 -3.23 7.94 -1.05
CA HIS A 422 -2.44 9.13 -0.73
C HIS A 422 -0.93 8.89 -0.68
N ASN A 423 -0.18 9.97 -0.97
CA ASN A 423 1.28 10.03 -0.86
C ASN A 423 1.72 10.83 0.37
N LEU A 424 1.06 10.63 1.50
CA LEU A 424 1.47 11.26 2.73
C LEU A 424 2.66 10.50 3.33
N TYR A 425 3.76 11.24 3.57
CA TYR A 425 4.93 10.63 4.21
C TYR A 425 4.65 10.25 5.65
N ILE A 426 5.09 9.04 6.02
CA ILE A 426 5.19 8.60 7.41
C ILE A 426 6.67 8.68 7.79
N PRO A 427 7.09 9.77 8.46
CA PRO A 427 8.51 9.99 8.77
C PRO A 427 8.97 9.17 9.97
N THR A 428 10.29 9.03 10.10
CA THR A 428 10.90 8.52 11.31
C THR A 428 10.92 9.59 12.41
N ARG A 429 11.08 9.17 13.67
CA ARG A 429 11.31 10.07 14.81
C ARG A 429 12.43 11.08 14.56
N GLU A 430 13.52 10.61 13.95
CA GLU A 430 14.68 11.46 13.65
C GLU A 430 14.35 12.52 12.61
N ILE A 431 13.66 12.13 11.53
CA ILE A 431 13.21 13.05 10.47
C ILE A 431 12.25 14.11 11.04
N VAL A 432 11.36 13.74 11.96
CA VAL A 432 10.47 14.71 12.64
C VAL A 432 11.29 15.69 13.49
N ARG A 433 12.26 15.22 14.28
CA ARG A 433 13.12 16.08 15.11
C ARG A 433 13.98 17.05 14.33
N GLN A 434 14.39 16.65 13.14
CA GLN A 434 15.17 17.51 12.23
C GLN A 434 14.29 18.47 11.41
N ASP A 435 12.97 18.39 11.51
CA ASP A 435 12.01 19.07 10.63
C ASP A 435 12.37 18.92 9.15
N ALA A 436 12.84 17.71 8.76
CA ALA A 436 13.24 17.43 7.39
C ALA A 436 12.01 17.31 6.46
N TYR A 437 12.23 17.34 5.13
CA TYR A 437 11.18 17.41 4.12
C TYR A 437 10.03 16.43 4.35
N GLN A 438 10.33 15.16 4.61
CA GLN A 438 9.29 14.13 4.81
C GLN A 438 8.37 14.43 5.99
N SER A 439 8.86 15.11 7.03
CA SER A 439 8.01 15.54 8.16
C SER A 439 7.19 16.78 7.85
N GLN A 440 7.62 17.60 6.88
CA GLN A 440 6.94 18.83 6.51
C GLN A 440 5.77 18.62 5.55
N VAL A 441 5.77 17.51 4.78
CA VAL A 441 4.82 17.26 3.69
C VAL A 441 3.36 17.30 4.16
N ILE A 442 3.03 16.78 5.34
CA ILE A 442 1.69 16.87 5.90
C ILE A 442 1.18 18.32 6.01
N ARG A 443 2.09 19.27 6.25
CA ARG A 443 1.79 20.71 6.29
C ARG A 443 1.79 21.32 4.89
N ILE A 444 2.92 21.19 4.16
CA ILE A 444 3.15 21.96 2.92
C ILE A 444 2.37 21.44 1.70
N GLN A 445 2.10 20.14 1.63
CA GLN A 445 1.33 19.56 0.54
C GLN A 445 -0.12 19.27 0.91
N TYR A 446 -0.38 18.83 2.14
CA TYR A 446 -1.71 18.44 2.58
C TYR A 446 -2.40 19.49 3.46
N ALA A 447 -1.74 20.63 3.72
CA ALA A 447 -2.29 21.78 4.43
C ALA A 447 -2.74 21.51 5.89
N SER A 448 -2.21 20.47 6.54
CA SER A 448 -2.48 20.24 7.95
C SER A 448 -2.01 21.43 8.81
N PRO A 449 -2.83 21.93 9.75
CA PRO A 449 -2.42 23.00 10.66
C PRO A 449 -1.34 22.57 11.64
N VAL A 450 -1.09 21.27 11.78
CA VAL A 450 -0.09 20.66 12.67
C VAL A 450 0.79 19.67 11.92
N GLY A 451 1.96 19.35 12.47
CA GLY A 451 2.87 18.35 11.93
C GLY A 451 2.70 16.97 12.58
N TRP A 452 3.58 16.05 12.26
CA TRP A 452 3.70 14.77 12.94
C TRP A 452 4.32 14.91 14.32
N ALA A 453 3.81 14.14 15.30
CA ALA A 453 4.52 13.94 16.56
C ALA A 453 5.71 12.98 16.38
N PRO A 454 6.79 13.10 17.18
CA PRO A 454 7.96 12.22 17.06
C PRO A 454 7.68 10.73 17.25
N GLU A 455 6.55 10.37 17.86
CA GLU A 455 6.09 9.02 18.15
C GLU A 455 5.50 8.31 16.91
N VAL A 456 5.29 9.02 15.79
CA VAL A 456 4.63 8.52 14.58
C VAL A 456 5.22 7.21 14.06
N GLU A 457 6.56 7.08 14.05
CA GLU A 457 7.27 5.87 13.64
C GLU A 457 6.92 4.68 14.53
N ASP A 458 7.02 4.85 15.85
CA ASP A 458 6.77 3.78 16.81
C ASP A 458 5.31 3.33 16.79
N GLU A 459 4.37 4.27 16.67
CA GLU A 459 2.94 3.95 16.64
C GLU A 459 2.56 3.21 15.35
N MET A 460 3.13 3.56 14.20
CA MET A 460 2.92 2.78 12.97
C MET A 460 3.46 1.36 13.10
N VAL A 461 4.69 1.20 13.58
CA VAL A 461 5.29 -0.13 13.76
C VAL A 461 4.49 -0.97 14.75
N LYS A 462 4.09 -0.43 15.91
CA LYS A 462 3.24 -1.11 16.89
C LYS A 462 1.91 -1.54 16.30
N ALA A 463 1.25 -0.64 15.57
CA ALA A 463 -0.05 -0.91 14.98
C ALA A 463 0.02 -2.06 13.97
N VAL A 464 1.05 -2.10 13.12
CA VAL A 464 1.26 -3.19 12.16
C VAL A 464 1.57 -4.50 12.88
N LEU A 465 2.48 -4.51 13.85
CA LEU A 465 2.84 -5.72 14.60
C LEU A 465 1.64 -6.32 15.34
N ALA A 466 0.81 -5.48 15.94
CA ALA A 466 -0.41 -5.92 16.65
C ALA A 466 -1.40 -6.66 15.72
N LEU A 467 -1.45 -6.33 14.42
CA LEU A 467 -2.27 -7.05 13.44
C LEU A 467 -1.81 -8.51 13.21
N TYR A 468 -0.59 -8.82 13.59
CA TYR A 468 -0.01 -10.16 13.53
C TYR A 468 0.17 -10.82 14.90
N GLY A 469 -0.32 -10.18 15.97
CA GLY A 469 -0.21 -10.66 17.35
C GLY A 469 1.21 -10.53 17.92
N GLU A 470 1.99 -9.57 17.42
CA GLU A 470 3.35 -9.30 17.85
C GLU A 470 3.47 -7.93 18.53
N GLU A 471 4.48 -7.78 19.39
CA GLU A 471 4.78 -6.53 20.08
C GLU A 471 6.20 -6.06 19.78
N ILE A 472 6.45 -4.75 19.96
CA ILE A 472 7.82 -4.24 19.92
C ILE A 472 8.56 -4.72 21.16
N TRP A 473 9.58 -5.56 20.97
CA TRP A 473 10.53 -5.82 22.03
C TRP A 473 11.47 -4.60 22.15
N GLU A 474 11.27 -3.77 23.18
CA GLU A 474 12.31 -2.82 23.58
C GLU A 474 13.54 -3.64 23.94
N ARG A 475 14.58 -3.60 23.10
CA ARG A 475 15.89 -4.09 23.51
C ARG A 475 16.24 -3.32 24.77
N ARG A 476 16.14 -3.95 25.96
CA ARG A 476 16.71 -3.40 27.19
C ARG A 476 18.14 -3.04 26.84
N ARG A 477 18.43 -1.74 26.75
CA ARG A 477 19.83 -1.28 26.67
C ARG A 477 20.51 -1.91 27.87
N ALA A 478 21.39 -2.88 27.59
CA ALA A 478 22.28 -3.40 28.62
C ALA A 478 22.98 -2.17 29.20
N ARG A 479 22.73 -1.89 30.45
CA ARG A 479 23.50 -0.91 31.21
C ARG A 479 24.89 -1.51 31.31
N THR A 480 25.83 -1.03 30.52
CA THR A 480 27.26 -1.12 30.75
C THR A 480 27.74 0.20 31.32
#